data_521fb6cc3a04a699b10837a835f13877
#
_entry.id   521fb6cc3a04a699b10837a835f13877
#
_cell.length_a   1.000
_cell.length_b   1.000
_cell.length_c   1.000
_cell.angle_alpha   90.00
_cell.angle_beta   90.00
_cell.angle_gamma   90.00
#
_symmetry.space_group_name_H-M   'P 1'
#
loop_
_entity.id
_entity.type
_entity.pdbx_description
1 polymer ?
#
loop_
_entity_poly.entity_id
_entity_poly.type
_entity_poly.pdbx_seq_one_letter_code
_entity_poly.pdbx_strand_id
1 'polypeptide(L)'
;MPRRLTQTKPGTHQTLKNTSYESMVVSWLMQDGWQVFLPILDNGHQTDILISDGPNYFRLQVKTVEASGDDHVVQNCWEESNVDVVIYFARNSNWGVIAPAFKDKKRPLNHDGHRKFIQSRKEFLREFHQL
;
A
#
# COMPACT_ATOMS: atom_id res chain seq x y z
N MET A 1 -26.32 -17.72 8.73
CA MET A 1 -25.25 -16.98 8.00
C MET A 1 -25.64 -15.54 7.78
N PRO A 2 -24.85 -14.58 8.26
CA PRO A 2 -25.09 -13.20 7.91
C PRO A 2 -24.96 -13.01 6.40
N ARG A 3 -25.84 -12.22 5.85
CA ARG A 3 -25.77 -11.90 4.43
C ARG A 3 -26.28 -10.49 4.20
N ARG A 4 -25.60 -9.79 3.31
CA ARG A 4 -25.92 -8.41 3.01
C ARG A 4 -27.16 -8.34 2.12
N LEU A 5 -28.24 -7.73 2.63
CA LEU A 5 -29.52 -7.60 1.94
C LEU A 5 -29.60 -6.32 1.09
N THR A 6 -28.78 -5.33 1.41
CA THR A 6 -28.77 -4.04 0.72
C THR A 6 -27.49 -3.91 -0.09
N GLN A 7 -27.62 -3.43 -1.33
CA GLN A 7 -26.47 -3.16 -2.15
C GLN A 7 -25.71 -1.92 -1.66
N THR A 8 -24.40 -2.01 -1.66
CA THR A 8 -23.54 -0.87 -1.34
C THR A 8 -23.45 0.04 -2.57
N LYS A 9 -23.58 1.34 -2.38
CA LYS A 9 -23.38 2.31 -3.46
C LYS A 9 -21.98 2.17 -4.03
N PRO A 10 -21.79 2.34 -5.37
CA PRO A 10 -20.47 2.14 -5.99
C PRO A 10 -19.34 2.95 -5.36
N GLY A 11 -19.55 4.21 -5.07
CA GLY A 11 -18.53 5.04 -4.41
C GLY A 11 -18.18 4.56 -3.02
N THR A 12 -19.16 4.14 -2.24
CA THR A 12 -18.95 3.56 -0.91
C THR A 12 -18.18 2.24 -1.00
N HIS A 13 -18.55 1.39 -1.95
CA HIS A 13 -17.86 0.11 -2.16
C HIS A 13 -16.39 0.33 -2.52
N GLN A 14 -16.10 1.30 -3.39
CA GLN A 14 -14.73 1.63 -3.78
C GLN A 14 -13.91 2.09 -2.58
N THR A 15 -14.47 2.95 -1.73
CA THR A 15 -13.80 3.44 -0.53
C THR A 15 -13.51 2.29 0.44
N LEU A 16 -14.49 1.42 0.67
CA LEU A 16 -14.30 0.24 1.52
C LEU A 16 -13.20 -0.66 0.99
N LYS A 17 -13.16 -0.88 -0.31
CA LYS A 17 -12.14 -1.74 -0.93
C LYS A 17 -10.76 -1.12 -0.81
N ASN A 18 -10.62 0.17 -1.08
CA ASN A 18 -9.34 0.87 -0.93
C ASN A 18 -8.83 0.82 0.51
N THR A 19 -9.71 1.06 1.48
CA THR A 19 -9.36 0.97 2.90
C THR A 19 -8.98 -0.45 3.30
N SER A 20 -9.61 -1.46 2.71
CA SER A 20 -9.29 -2.86 3.00
C SER A 20 -7.84 -3.20 2.64
N TYR A 21 -7.26 -2.60 1.61
CA TYR A 21 -5.86 -2.83 1.26
C TYR A 21 -4.92 -2.30 2.34
N GLU A 22 -5.20 -1.14 2.91
CA GLU A 22 -4.43 -0.62 4.04
C GLU A 22 -4.52 -1.58 5.23
N SER A 23 -5.71 -2.08 5.52
CA SER A 23 -5.93 -3.03 6.62
C SER A 23 -5.18 -4.34 6.42
N MET A 24 -5.08 -4.81 5.17
CA MET A 24 -4.29 -6.00 4.82
C MET A 24 -2.81 -5.77 5.15
N VAL A 25 -2.25 -4.64 4.74
CA VAL A 25 -0.85 -4.30 5.01
C VAL A 25 -0.61 -4.22 6.51
N VAL A 26 -1.49 -3.58 7.26
CA VAL A 26 -1.41 -3.50 8.73
C VAL A 26 -1.35 -4.91 9.32
N SER A 27 -2.28 -5.77 8.94
CA SER A 27 -2.35 -7.13 9.46
C SER A 27 -1.09 -7.94 9.11
N TRP A 28 -0.62 -7.86 7.89
CA TRP A 28 0.57 -8.60 7.46
C TRP A 28 1.82 -8.15 8.20
N LEU A 29 1.99 -6.85 8.38
CA LEU A 29 3.17 -6.32 9.07
C LEU A 29 3.12 -6.64 10.56
N MET A 30 1.96 -6.59 11.19
CA MET A 30 1.81 -7.01 12.59
C MET A 30 2.18 -8.47 12.76
N GLN A 31 1.73 -9.34 11.85
CA GLN A 31 2.06 -10.77 11.90
C GLN A 31 3.55 -11.03 11.67
N ASP A 32 4.24 -10.12 10.98
CA ASP A 32 5.69 -10.18 10.77
C ASP A 32 6.49 -9.67 11.97
N GLY A 33 5.82 -9.08 12.97
CA GLY A 33 6.45 -8.62 14.20
C GLY A 33 6.73 -7.12 14.24
N TRP A 34 6.29 -6.35 13.27
CA TRP A 34 6.40 -4.90 13.30
C TRP A 34 5.43 -4.28 14.29
N GLN A 35 5.87 -3.25 15.00
CA GLN A 35 4.95 -2.38 15.73
C GLN A 35 4.31 -1.44 14.70
N VAL A 36 2.98 -1.40 14.67
CA VAL A 36 2.24 -0.65 13.66
C VAL A 36 1.44 0.47 14.32
N PHE A 37 1.54 1.67 13.77
CA PHE A 37 0.82 2.86 14.23
C PHE A 37 -0.03 3.40 13.09
N LEU A 38 -1.24 3.84 13.41
CA LEU A 38 -2.10 4.50 12.43
C LEU A 38 -2.29 5.97 12.83
N PRO A 39 -2.21 6.90 11.89
CA PRO A 39 -2.49 8.30 12.20
C PRO A 39 -3.96 8.50 12.53
N ILE A 40 -4.25 9.31 13.52
CA ILE A 40 -5.62 9.73 13.80
C ILE A 40 -6.12 10.60 12.64
N LEU A 41 -5.22 11.42 12.11
CA LEU A 41 -5.49 12.30 10.97
C LEU A 41 -4.19 12.48 10.19
N ASP A 42 -4.22 12.21 8.88
CA ASP A 42 -3.06 12.40 8.00
C ASP A 42 -3.25 13.62 7.09
N ASN A 43 -3.44 14.76 7.64
CA ASN A 43 -3.72 15.98 6.88
C ASN A 43 -2.48 16.44 6.09
N GLY A 44 -2.27 15.87 4.89
CA GLY A 44 -1.22 16.28 3.95
C GLY A 44 0.14 15.64 4.16
N HIS A 45 0.30 14.73 5.13
CA HIS A 45 1.59 14.06 5.39
C HIS A 45 1.85 12.84 4.51
N GLN A 46 0.85 12.39 3.77
CA GLN A 46 0.94 11.23 2.86
C GLN A 46 1.36 9.93 3.56
N THR A 47 1.08 9.81 4.87
CA THR A 47 1.44 8.63 5.66
C THR A 47 0.17 7.91 6.10
N ASP A 48 -0.05 6.70 5.59
CA ASP A 48 -1.19 5.87 5.97
C ASP A 48 -0.86 4.98 7.16
N ILE A 49 0.40 4.54 7.24
CA ILE A 49 0.86 3.58 8.25
C ILE A 49 2.28 3.97 8.66
N LEU A 50 2.53 3.95 9.96
CA LEU A 50 3.88 4.07 10.51
C LEU A 50 4.26 2.74 11.15
N ILE A 51 5.44 2.22 10.82
CA ILE A 51 5.93 0.98 11.43
C ILE A 51 7.27 1.21 12.11
N SER A 52 7.57 0.36 13.09
CA SER A 52 8.82 0.42 13.82
C SER A 52 9.32 -0.98 14.15
N ASP A 53 10.63 -1.16 14.03
CA ASP A 53 11.32 -2.38 14.51
C ASP A 53 11.89 -2.20 15.92
N GLY A 54 11.59 -1.06 16.55
CA GLY A 54 12.11 -0.63 17.83
C GLY A 54 12.88 0.67 17.68
N PRO A 55 14.14 0.63 17.20
CA PRO A 55 14.93 1.87 17.04
C PRO A 55 14.59 2.68 15.80
N ASN A 56 14.08 2.05 14.74
CA ASN A 56 13.80 2.73 13.47
C ASN A 56 12.29 2.84 13.20
N TYR A 57 11.93 3.90 12.47
CA TYR A 57 10.54 4.14 12.07
C TYR A 57 10.49 4.36 10.56
N PHE A 58 9.46 3.78 9.91
CA PHE A 58 9.26 3.91 8.47
C PHE A 58 7.83 4.35 8.19
N ARG A 59 7.68 5.33 7.31
CA ARG A 59 6.38 5.85 6.88
C ARG A 59 5.98 5.18 5.59
N LEU A 60 4.80 4.59 5.60
CA LEU A 60 4.27 3.86 4.45
C LEU A 60 3.03 4.57 3.92
N GLN A 61 2.92 4.61 2.60
CA GLN A 61 1.70 5.03 1.92
C GLN A 61 1.15 3.86 1.12
N VAL A 62 -0.15 3.63 1.20
CA VAL A 62 -0.84 2.58 0.45
C VAL A 62 -1.71 3.24 -0.62
N LYS A 63 -1.54 2.83 -1.86
CA LYS A 63 -2.28 3.36 -3.00
C LYS A 63 -2.94 2.24 -3.79
N THR A 64 -4.11 2.52 -4.32
CA THR A 64 -4.81 1.62 -5.23
C THR A 64 -4.69 2.17 -6.62
N VAL A 65 -4.38 1.32 -7.59
CA VAL A 65 -4.27 1.70 -8.99
C VAL A 65 -5.17 0.82 -9.84
N GLU A 66 -5.72 1.39 -10.90
CA GLU A 66 -6.43 0.64 -11.93
C GLU A 66 -5.45 0.39 -13.08
N ALA A 67 -4.75 -0.74 -12.99
CA ALA A 67 -3.73 -1.09 -13.95
C ALA A 67 -4.04 -2.46 -14.56
N SER A 68 -3.97 -2.54 -15.88
CA SER A 68 -4.11 -3.81 -16.59
C SER A 68 -2.81 -4.63 -16.54
N GLY A 69 -1.69 -3.97 -16.26
CA GLY A 69 -0.39 -4.62 -16.17
C GLY A 69 0.60 -3.75 -15.39
N ASP A 70 1.77 -4.30 -15.12
CA ASP A 70 2.79 -3.64 -14.30
C ASP A 70 3.62 -2.58 -15.06
N ASP A 71 3.31 -2.34 -16.34
CA ASP A 71 3.87 -1.23 -17.11
C ASP A 71 3.15 0.11 -16.85
N HIS A 72 2.07 0.07 -16.04
CA HIS A 72 1.34 1.27 -15.64
C HIS A 72 2.27 2.29 -14.97
N VAL A 73 2.15 3.56 -15.37
CA VAL A 73 3.00 4.64 -14.84
C VAL A 73 2.32 5.30 -13.66
N VAL A 74 3.05 5.45 -12.57
CA VAL A 74 2.58 6.13 -11.34
C VAL A 74 3.38 7.40 -11.11
N GLN A 75 2.75 8.38 -10.48
CA GLN A 75 3.35 9.67 -10.24
C GLN A 75 3.80 9.82 -8.79
N ASN A 76 4.83 10.63 -8.58
CA ASN A 76 5.30 11.00 -7.26
C ASN A 76 4.31 12.02 -6.65
N CYS A 77 3.60 11.59 -5.61
CA CYS A 77 2.65 12.42 -4.87
C CYS A 77 3.14 12.75 -3.45
N TRP A 78 4.41 12.46 -3.15
CA TRP A 78 4.98 12.60 -1.80
C TRP A 78 6.22 13.50 -1.75
N GLU A 79 6.48 14.30 -2.78
CA GLU A 79 7.73 15.05 -2.97
C GLU A 79 8.11 15.90 -1.77
N GLU A 80 7.13 16.51 -1.08
CA GLU A 80 7.33 17.34 0.09
C GLU A 80 7.02 16.60 1.40
N SER A 81 6.92 15.28 1.35
CA SER A 81 6.56 14.43 2.49
C SER A 81 7.70 13.51 2.84
N ASN A 82 7.65 12.94 4.05
CA ASN A 82 8.69 12.04 4.55
C ASN A 82 8.32 10.56 4.39
N VAL A 83 7.66 10.21 3.30
CA VAL A 83 7.29 8.83 3.01
C VAL A 83 8.53 8.02 2.65
N ASP A 84 8.65 6.84 3.23
CA ASP A 84 9.79 5.94 2.97
C ASP A 84 9.44 4.90 1.92
N VAL A 85 8.23 4.34 1.97
CA VAL A 85 7.81 3.23 1.11
C VAL A 85 6.38 3.47 0.64
N VAL A 86 6.12 3.16 -0.62
CA VAL A 86 4.79 3.21 -1.21
C VAL A 86 4.39 1.81 -1.64
N ILE A 87 3.18 1.40 -1.26
CA ILE A 87 2.65 0.08 -1.59
C ILE A 87 1.44 0.28 -2.50
N TYR A 88 1.54 -0.24 -3.72
CA TYR A 88 0.48 -0.17 -4.71
C TYR A 88 -0.28 -1.48 -4.79
N PHE A 89 -1.60 -1.38 -4.76
CA PHE A 89 -2.49 -2.54 -5.01
C PHE A 89 -3.19 -2.33 -6.34
N ALA A 90 -3.13 -3.34 -7.21
CA ALA A 90 -3.88 -3.35 -8.45
C ALA A 90 -5.32 -3.75 -8.13
N ARG A 91 -6.25 -2.78 -8.30
CA ARG A 91 -7.66 -2.99 -7.98
C ARG A 91 -8.25 -4.09 -8.86
N ASN A 92 -9.07 -4.94 -8.26
CA ASN A 92 -9.71 -6.08 -8.94
C ASN A 92 -8.73 -7.08 -9.56
N SER A 93 -7.49 -7.09 -9.06
CA SER A 93 -6.45 -8.03 -9.46
C SER A 93 -5.85 -8.67 -8.21
N ASN A 94 -4.87 -9.55 -8.40
CA ASN A 94 -4.26 -10.31 -7.32
C ASN A 94 -2.80 -9.91 -7.06
N TRP A 95 -2.38 -8.76 -7.56
CA TRP A 95 -0.97 -8.34 -7.44
C TRP A 95 -0.85 -6.91 -6.95
N GLY A 96 0.36 -6.55 -6.57
CA GLY A 96 0.72 -5.20 -6.19
C GLY A 96 2.20 -4.98 -6.38
N VAL A 97 2.67 -3.80 -6.02
CA VAL A 97 4.08 -3.40 -6.15
C VAL A 97 4.49 -2.61 -4.91
N ILE A 98 5.66 -2.95 -4.38
CA ILE A 98 6.29 -2.18 -3.30
C ILE A 98 7.41 -1.36 -3.91
N ALA A 99 7.42 -0.06 -3.64
CA ALA A 99 8.42 0.85 -4.16
C ALA A 99 9.01 1.70 -3.02
N PRO A 100 10.31 2.01 -3.05
CA PRO A 100 10.81 3.09 -2.23
C PRO A 100 10.17 4.40 -2.70
N ALA A 101 10.03 5.37 -1.81
CA ALA A 101 9.56 6.69 -2.23
C ALA A 101 10.61 7.29 -3.17
N PHE A 102 10.35 7.24 -4.48
CA PHE A 102 11.31 7.66 -5.48
C PHE A 102 11.25 9.18 -5.69
N LYS A 103 12.35 9.73 -6.20
CA LYS A 103 12.47 11.17 -6.45
C LYS A 103 12.06 11.56 -7.85
N ASP A 104 12.04 10.61 -8.77
CA ASP A 104 11.59 10.84 -10.15
C ASP A 104 10.16 11.39 -10.13
N LYS A 105 9.80 12.18 -11.11
CA LYS A 105 8.45 12.71 -11.23
C LYS A 105 7.43 11.60 -11.43
N LYS A 106 7.81 10.58 -12.18
CA LYS A 106 6.98 9.39 -12.45
C LYS A 106 7.86 8.18 -12.72
N ARG A 107 7.31 6.98 -12.50
CA ARG A 107 7.95 5.70 -12.80
C ARG A 107 6.92 4.68 -13.26
N PRO A 108 7.28 3.72 -14.13
CA PRO A 108 6.43 2.55 -14.33
C PRO A 108 6.45 1.66 -13.07
N LEU A 109 5.38 0.95 -12.81
CA LEU A 109 5.31 0.04 -11.66
C LEU A 109 6.39 -1.05 -11.74
N ASN A 110 6.78 -1.47 -12.93
CA ASN A 110 7.81 -2.50 -13.14
C ASN A 110 9.24 -1.96 -13.14
N HIS A 111 9.47 -0.75 -12.63
CA HIS A 111 10.82 -0.19 -12.50
C HIS A 111 11.74 -1.15 -11.70
N ASP A 112 13.02 -1.21 -12.05
CA ASP A 112 13.98 -2.15 -11.46
C ASP A 112 14.06 -2.10 -9.94
N GLY A 113 13.91 -0.93 -9.35
CA GLY A 113 13.94 -0.75 -7.89
C GLY A 113 12.66 -1.16 -7.18
N HIS A 114 11.65 -1.60 -7.90
CA HIS A 114 10.35 -1.96 -7.36
C HIS A 114 10.23 -3.47 -7.17
N ARG A 115 9.36 -3.90 -6.24
CA ARG A 115 9.16 -5.32 -5.93
C ARG A 115 7.68 -5.67 -6.15
N LYS A 116 7.41 -6.49 -7.15
CA LYS A 116 6.06 -6.98 -7.42
C LYS A 116 5.73 -8.12 -6.46
N PHE A 117 4.50 -8.16 -5.96
CA PHE A 117 4.04 -9.21 -5.06
C PHE A 117 2.65 -9.68 -5.46
N ILE A 118 2.32 -10.93 -5.11
CA ILE A 118 0.97 -11.46 -5.15
C ILE A 118 0.28 -11.07 -3.84
N GLN A 119 -1.00 -10.76 -3.89
CA GLN A 119 -1.76 -10.25 -2.73
C GLN A 119 -2.03 -11.37 -1.72
N SER A 120 -0.99 -11.77 -1.02
CA SER A 120 -1.07 -12.70 0.11
C SER A 120 0.01 -12.30 1.12
N ARG A 121 -0.20 -12.66 2.38
CA ARG A 121 0.75 -12.33 3.43
C ARG A 121 2.17 -12.83 3.11
N LYS A 122 2.30 -14.10 2.76
CA LYS A 122 3.60 -14.74 2.49
C LYS A 122 4.34 -14.03 1.36
N GLU A 123 3.66 -13.77 0.27
CA GLU A 123 4.28 -13.18 -0.92
C GLU A 123 4.62 -11.71 -0.68
N PHE A 124 3.73 -10.96 -0.03
CA PHE A 124 3.99 -9.57 0.32
C PHE A 124 5.22 -9.46 1.22
N LEU A 125 5.28 -10.23 2.30
CA LEU A 125 6.40 -10.15 3.26
C LEU A 125 7.71 -10.57 2.63
N ARG A 126 7.70 -11.58 1.76
CA ARG A 126 8.91 -11.98 1.05
C ARG A 126 9.49 -10.82 0.26
N GLU A 127 8.67 -10.10 -0.48
CA GLU A 127 9.13 -8.96 -1.27
C GLU A 127 9.43 -7.73 -0.42
N PHE A 128 8.67 -7.51 0.64
CA PHE A 128 8.91 -6.39 1.56
C PHE A 128 10.29 -6.49 2.21
N HIS A 129 10.71 -7.69 2.58
CA HIS A 129 12.04 -7.90 3.18
C HIS A 129 13.19 -7.68 2.20
N GLN A 130 12.92 -7.65 0.91
CA GLN A 130 13.93 -7.45 -0.14
C GLN A 130 14.08 -5.98 -0.55
N LEU A 131 13.27 -5.11 -0.01
CA LEU A 131 13.24 -3.71 -0.40
C LEU A 131 14.50 -2.95 0.00
#